data_389fdb99a5a1cf14891891ca786da520
#
_entry.id   389fdb99a5a1cf14891891ca786da520
#
_cell.length_a   1.000
_cell.length_b   1.000
_cell.length_c   1.000
_cell.angle_alpha   90.00
_cell.angle_beta   90.00
_cell.angle_gamma   90.00
#
_symmetry.space_group_name_H-M   'P 1'
#
loop_
_entity.id
_entity.type
_entity.pdbx_description
1 polymer ?
#
loop_
_entity_poly.entity_id
_entity_poly.type
_entity_poly.pdbx_seq_one_letter_code
_entity_poly.pdbx_strand_id
1 'polypeptide(L)'
;MPYKHPRYPDSSGVNAGTVHQNRFDPRERELMADLEARGARADLYFAAGPHAMFAPLLGVPYPRLTGRRLQMLHANGVRNVAHLGGTPLPGIVPFDPNHEMVGAFQFNPKLDIDRETERMAERKVGSELSLTLLSAWSDAEEAILAYPNAVPLYSMYGFVWYRLWARPFVPNIEAIPESERAYYQEFMCTTPHNPNNVDLSRDVLFQLTTLELCRKNLEYFDANVWKPIDRAIELLGRECRGMDKTSVGNVMYDQWIRLRALKCWFRTQRSVVAWVVGVHGFLKADEARDRGAMSECQVLLRDMMLQEIANSKDLLELLASGVEFMATTDQQETPLIHGRNLDVLLNKRLTLMRAHLDDQPFIDSSYMQRKAAQAVD
;
A
#
# COMPACT_ATOMS: atom_id res chain seq x y z
N MET A 1 12.47 -0.96 -18.25
CA MET A 1 12.58 0.32 -17.51
C MET A 1 11.42 0.42 -16.53
N PRO A 2 11.60 1.00 -15.36
CA PRO A 2 10.47 1.22 -14.47
C PRO A 2 9.49 2.20 -15.13
N TYR A 3 8.20 1.89 -15.05
CA TYR A 3 7.16 2.79 -15.52
C TYR A 3 7.09 3.99 -14.60
N LYS A 4 6.98 5.20 -15.15
CA LYS A 4 6.76 6.38 -14.34
C LYS A 4 5.31 6.43 -13.87
N HIS A 5 5.13 6.86 -12.63
CA HIS A 5 3.80 7.11 -12.09
C HIS A 5 3.09 8.18 -12.93
N PRO A 6 1.85 7.96 -13.39
CA PRO A 6 1.18 8.87 -14.32
C PRO A 6 0.92 10.27 -13.76
N ARG A 7 0.76 10.39 -12.44
CA ARG A 7 0.47 11.65 -11.74
C ARG A 7 1.63 12.18 -10.89
N TYR A 8 2.67 11.38 -10.70
CA TYR A 8 3.85 11.76 -9.92
C TYR A 8 5.12 11.37 -10.67
N PRO A 9 5.54 12.18 -11.65
CA PRO A 9 6.67 11.84 -12.55
C PRO A 9 8.02 11.76 -11.85
N ASP A 10 8.15 12.37 -10.67
CA ASP A 10 9.39 12.32 -9.85
C ASP A 10 9.55 11.00 -9.10
N SER A 11 8.56 10.10 -9.13
CA SER A 11 8.72 8.76 -8.58
C SER A 11 9.78 7.97 -9.38
N SER A 12 10.52 7.12 -8.70
CA SER A 12 11.51 6.24 -9.33
C SER A 12 10.92 5.23 -10.31
N GLY A 13 9.61 5.02 -10.27
CA GLY A 13 8.85 4.15 -11.14
C GLY A 13 7.73 3.42 -10.44
N VAL A 14 6.83 2.84 -11.20
CA VAL A 14 5.78 1.95 -10.72
C VAL A 14 6.04 0.53 -11.22
N ASN A 15 5.63 -0.44 -10.43
CA ASN A 15 5.73 -1.83 -10.84
C ASN A 15 4.87 -2.12 -12.08
N ALA A 16 5.45 -2.86 -13.00
CA ALA A 16 4.68 -3.52 -14.05
C ALA A 16 3.63 -4.44 -13.42
N GLY A 17 2.44 -4.45 -13.99
CA GLY A 17 1.34 -5.28 -13.48
C GLY A 17 0.42 -4.59 -12.47
N THR A 18 0.77 -3.43 -11.92
CA THR A 18 -0.14 -2.66 -11.05
C THR A 18 -1.12 -1.82 -11.87
N VAL A 19 -2.17 -1.33 -11.22
CA VAL A 19 -3.17 -0.45 -11.87
C VAL A 19 -2.61 0.91 -12.29
N HIS A 20 -1.43 1.29 -11.81
CA HIS A 20 -0.72 2.50 -12.24
C HIS A 20 -0.05 2.34 -13.61
N GLN A 21 0.18 1.10 -14.06
CA GLN A 21 0.69 0.87 -15.40
C GLN A 21 -0.44 1.02 -16.41
N ASN A 22 -0.48 2.12 -17.14
CA ASN A 22 -1.50 2.41 -18.13
C ASN A 22 -1.03 2.24 -19.59
N ARG A 23 0.22 1.81 -19.80
CA ARG A 23 0.82 1.58 -21.12
C ARG A 23 1.97 0.59 -21.02
N PHE A 24 2.33 0.00 -22.13
CA PHE A 24 3.57 -0.75 -22.28
C PHE A 24 4.74 0.18 -22.64
N ASP A 25 5.93 -0.17 -22.18
CA ASP A 25 7.17 0.39 -22.68
C ASP A 25 7.30 0.11 -24.21
N PRO A 26 7.85 1.02 -25.01
CA PRO A 26 8.06 0.79 -26.43
C PRO A 26 8.78 -0.53 -26.75
N ARG A 27 9.82 -0.86 -25.96
CA ARG A 27 10.57 -2.11 -26.14
C ARG A 27 9.73 -3.36 -25.84
N GLU A 28 8.86 -3.32 -24.85
CA GLU A 28 7.94 -4.44 -24.56
C GLU A 28 6.96 -4.63 -25.71
N ARG A 29 6.45 -3.55 -26.30
CA ARG A 29 5.59 -3.62 -27.50
C ARG A 29 6.30 -4.22 -28.70
N GLU A 30 7.56 -3.84 -28.94
CA GLU A 30 8.39 -4.43 -29.99
C GLU A 30 8.58 -5.92 -29.77
N LEU A 31 8.90 -6.33 -28.54
CA LEU A 31 9.05 -7.75 -28.18
C LEU A 31 7.75 -8.53 -28.37
N MET A 32 6.61 -7.96 -27.97
CA MET A 32 5.31 -8.61 -28.17
C MET A 32 4.96 -8.76 -29.66
N ALA A 33 5.24 -7.72 -30.47
CA ALA A 33 5.04 -7.78 -31.91
C ALA A 33 5.95 -8.81 -32.59
N ASP A 34 7.21 -8.92 -32.16
CA ASP A 34 8.15 -9.94 -32.66
C ASP A 34 7.71 -11.36 -32.27
N LEU A 35 7.20 -11.56 -31.05
CA LEU A 35 6.63 -12.83 -30.64
C LEU A 35 5.42 -13.22 -31.49
N GLU A 36 4.51 -12.28 -31.72
CA GLU A 36 3.31 -12.51 -32.54
C GLU A 36 3.70 -12.84 -34.00
N ALA A 37 4.68 -12.15 -34.57
CA ALA A 37 5.21 -12.44 -35.91
C ALA A 37 5.82 -13.84 -36.04
N ARG A 38 6.32 -14.41 -34.94
CA ARG A 38 6.84 -15.78 -34.86
C ARG A 38 5.76 -16.83 -34.51
N GLY A 39 4.50 -16.42 -34.42
CA GLY A 39 3.39 -17.30 -34.04
C GLY A 39 3.36 -17.66 -32.54
N ALA A 40 4.16 -16.98 -31.71
CA ALA A 40 4.14 -17.11 -30.26
C ALA A 40 3.19 -16.08 -29.65
N ARG A 41 2.83 -16.31 -28.38
CA ARG A 41 1.97 -15.39 -27.60
C ARG A 41 2.69 -14.97 -26.34
N ALA A 42 2.49 -13.73 -25.95
CA ALA A 42 2.95 -13.24 -24.66
C ALA A 42 1.94 -13.59 -23.57
N ASP A 43 2.40 -14.25 -22.53
CA ASP A 43 1.67 -14.42 -21.28
C ASP A 43 2.18 -13.37 -20.29
N LEU A 44 1.25 -12.67 -19.64
CA LEU A 44 1.61 -11.62 -18.69
C LEU A 44 1.05 -11.89 -17.31
N TYR A 45 1.83 -11.54 -16.30
CA TYR A 45 1.34 -11.47 -14.94
C TYR A 45 0.43 -10.25 -14.78
N PHE A 46 -0.71 -10.48 -14.14
CA PHE A 46 -1.67 -9.47 -13.79
C PHE A 46 -1.94 -9.52 -12.29
N ALA A 47 -1.58 -8.47 -11.63
CA ALA A 47 -1.81 -8.33 -10.22
C ALA A 47 -3.19 -7.71 -9.97
N ALA A 48 -4.24 -8.51 -10.12
CA ALA A 48 -5.60 -8.10 -9.77
C ALA A 48 -5.90 -8.29 -8.28
N GLY A 49 -5.08 -9.07 -7.61
CA GLY A 49 -5.24 -9.35 -6.19
C GLY A 49 -4.54 -8.33 -5.30
N PRO A 50 -4.78 -8.39 -3.99
CA PRO A 50 -4.17 -7.51 -3.00
C PRO A 50 -2.64 -7.59 -3.01
N HIS A 51 -2.08 -8.70 -3.45
CA HIS A 51 -0.68 -9.06 -3.31
C HIS A 51 0.30 -8.11 -4.00
N ALA A 52 -0.14 -7.38 -4.99
CA ALA A 52 0.74 -6.51 -5.75
C ALA A 52 0.66 -5.03 -5.38
N MET A 53 -0.38 -4.61 -4.69
CA MET A 53 -0.59 -3.19 -4.41
C MET A 53 -0.80 -2.87 -2.93
N PHE A 54 -1.67 -3.61 -2.27
CA PHE A 54 -2.13 -3.28 -0.92
C PHE A 54 -1.98 -4.44 0.06
N ALA A 55 -1.25 -5.49 -0.32
CA ALA A 55 -1.06 -6.60 0.59
C ALA A 55 -0.50 -6.10 1.94
N PRO A 56 -1.01 -6.60 3.05
CA PRO A 56 -1.88 -7.76 3.17
C PRO A 56 -3.39 -7.49 3.06
N LEU A 57 -3.82 -6.29 2.64
CA LEU A 57 -5.24 -5.95 2.57
C LEU A 57 -5.97 -6.76 1.48
N LEU A 58 -7.17 -7.21 1.80
CA LEU A 58 -8.05 -7.96 0.91
C LEU A 58 -9.26 -7.12 0.51
N GLY A 59 -9.73 -7.29 -0.72
CA GLY A 59 -11.00 -6.76 -1.19
C GLY A 59 -11.09 -5.23 -1.28
N VAL A 60 -9.95 -4.53 -1.37
CA VAL A 60 -9.94 -3.08 -1.64
C VAL A 60 -10.60 -2.83 -3.00
N PRO A 61 -11.66 -2.00 -3.08
CA PRO A 61 -12.42 -1.85 -4.32
C PRO A 61 -11.78 -0.85 -5.30
N TYR A 62 -11.48 -1.32 -6.52
CA TYR A 62 -11.04 -0.50 -7.67
C TYR A 62 -11.40 -1.14 -9.01
N PRO A 63 -12.70 -1.46 -9.23
CA PRO A 63 -13.12 -2.26 -10.39
C PRO A 63 -12.86 -1.60 -11.74
N ARG A 64 -13.02 -0.26 -11.84
CA ARG A 64 -12.74 0.46 -13.09
C ARG A 64 -11.26 0.43 -13.45
N LEU A 65 -10.37 0.59 -12.46
CA LEU A 65 -8.92 0.50 -12.69
C LEU A 65 -8.54 -0.89 -13.17
N THR A 66 -9.12 -1.93 -12.56
CA THR A 66 -8.96 -3.33 -12.99
C THR A 66 -9.42 -3.52 -14.43
N GLY A 67 -10.62 -3.07 -14.76
CA GLY A 67 -11.18 -3.18 -16.11
C GLY A 67 -10.36 -2.43 -17.17
N ARG A 68 -9.97 -1.19 -16.91
CA ARG A 68 -9.13 -0.37 -17.80
C ARG A 68 -7.77 -1.00 -18.03
N ARG A 69 -7.20 -1.61 -17.00
CA ARG A 69 -5.95 -2.35 -17.11
C ARG A 69 -6.11 -3.54 -18.05
N LEU A 70 -7.17 -4.34 -17.88
CA LEU A 70 -7.47 -5.47 -18.77
C LEU A 70 -7.72 -5.03 -20.20
N GLN A 71 -8.45 -3.92 -20.42
CA GLN A 71 -8.63 -3.34 -21.76
C GLN A 71 -7.29 -2.97 -22.39
N MET A 72 -6.39 -2.34 -21.65
CA MET A 72 -5.06 -1.97 -22.14
C MET A 72 -4.26 -3.21 -22.54
N LEU A 73 -4.28 -4.26 -21.72
CA LEU A 73 -3.63 -5.54 -22.05
C LEU A 73 -4.22 -6.13 -23.33
N HIS A 74 -5.54 -6.22 -23.42
CA HIS A 74 -6.24 -6.77 -24.59
C HIS A 74 -5.96 -5.98 -25.87
N ALA A 75 -5.98 -4.66 -25.79
CA ALA A 75 -5.69 -3.76 -26.93
C ALA A 75 -4.25 -3.90 -27.46
N ASN A 76 -3.32 -4.36 -26.62
CA ASN A 76 -1.94 -4.64 -27.01
C ASN A 76 -1.67 -6.13 -27.31
N GLY A 77 -2.68 -6.89 -27.65
CA GLY A 77 -2.52 -8.27 -28.13
C GLY A 77 -2.37 -9.34 -27.04
N VAL A 78 -2.37 -8.97 -25.74
CA VAL A 78 -2.31 -9.94 -24.65
C VAL A 78 -3.61 -10.74 -24.59
N ARG A 79 -3.49 -12.05 -24.60
CA ARG A 79 -4.64 -12.97 -24.59
C ARG A 79 -4.68 -13.85 -23.34
N ASN A 80 -3.54 -14.10 -22.74
CA ASN A 80 -3.42 -14.89 -21.53
C ASN A 80 -2.84 -14.02 -20.41
N VAL A 81 -3.49 -14.09 -19.27
CA VAL A 81 -3.10 -13.33 -18.07
C VAL A 81 -3.03 -14.29 -16.90
N ALA A 82 -1.86 -14.39 -16.29
CA ALA A 82 -1.68 -15.12 -15.05
C ALA A 82 -1.97 -14.18 -13.86
N HIS A 83 -2.93 -14.53 -13.04
CA HIS A 83 -3.24 -13.77 -11.83
C HIS A 83 -2.21 -14.04 -10.75
N LEU A 84 -1.47 -13.01 -10.35
CA LEU A 84 -0.56 -13.05 -9.22
C LEU A 84 -1.31 -12.64 -7.94
N GLY A 85 -1.15 -13.43 -6.88
CA GLY A 85 -1.73 -13.12 -5.58
C GLY A 85 -3.07 -13.81 -5.29
N GLY A 86 -3.55 -14.62 -6.23
CA GLY A 86 -4.75 -15.42 -6.05
C GLY A 86 -6.05 -14.63 -5.98
N THR A 87 -7.13 -15.38 -5.96
CA THR A 87 -8.47 -14.86 -5.71
C THR A 87 -8.80 -15.10 -4.24
N PRO A 88 -9.19 -14.08 -3.46
CA PRO A 88 -9.65 -14.31 -2.11
C PRO A 88 -10.85 -15.25 -2.12
N LEU A 89 -10.93 -16.12 -1.12
CA LEU A 89 -12.08 -17.00 -0.96
C LEU A 89 -13.34 -16.16 -0.75
N PRO A 90 -14.49 -16.49 -1.40
CA PRO A 90 -15.73 -15.75 -1.24
C PRO A 90 -16.21 -15.62 0.21
N GLY A 91 -15.85 -16.57 1.09
CA GLY A 91 -16.14 -16.49 2.51
C GLY A 91 -15.34 -15.40 3.24
N ILE A 92 -14.20 -15.00 2.72
CA ILE A 92 -13.33 -13.97 3.30
C ILE A 92 -13.60 -12.60 2.67
N VAL A 93 -13.81 -12.58 1.34
CA VAL A 93 -14.13 -11.37 0.58
C VAL A 93 -15.42 -11.62 -0.20
N PRO A 94 -16.59 -11.54 0.46
CA PRO A 94 -17.86 -11.87 -0.17
C PRO A 94 -18.25 -10.88 -1.27
N PHE A 95 -17.66 -9.70 -1.30
CA PHE A 95 -18.00 -8.62 -2.23
C PHE A 95 -16.75 -8.02 -2.87
N ASP A 96 -16.06 -8.80 -3.71
CA ASP A 96 -14.88 -8.33 -4.45
C ASP A 96 -15.28 -7.82 -5.85
N PRO A 97 -15.45 -6.49 -6.04
CA PRO A 97 -15.82 -5.94 -7.34
C PRO A 97 -14.70 -6.06 -8.37
N ASN A 98 -13.43 -6.17 -7.95
CA ASN A 98 -12.31 -6.32 -8.86
C ASN A 98 -12.34 -7.70 -9.52
N HIS A 99 -12.60 -8.75 -8.72
CA HIS A 99 -12.72 -10.10 -9.22
C HIS A 99 -13.93 -10.26 -10.15
N GLU A 100 -15.07 -9.65 -9.80
CA GLU A 100 -16.24 -9.63 -10.69
C GLU A 100 -15.93 -8.94 -12.03
N MET A 101 -15.17 -7.83 -12.01
CA MET A 101 -14.74 -7.15 -13.24
C MET A 101 -13.83 -8.04 -14.08
N VAL A 102 -12.92 -8.79 -13.48
CA VAL A 102 -12.07 -9.76 -14.19
C VAL A 102 -12.95 -10.81 -14.88
N GLY A 103 -13.89 -11.39 -14.15
CA GLY A 103 -14.83 -12.38 -14.70
C GLY A 103 -15.64 -11.81 -15.86
N ALA A 104 -16.24 -10.64 -15.71
CA ALA A 104 -17.02 -9.98 -16.75
C ALA A 104 -16.18 -9.71 -18.01
N PHE A 105 -14.93 -9.25 -17.83
CA PHE A 105 -14.02 -8.97 -18.93
C PHE A 105 -13.59 -10.25 -19.67
N GLN A 106 -13.37 -11.35 -18.96
CA GLN A 106 -13.05 -12.64 -19.58
C GLN A 106 -14.16 -13.13 -20.53
N PHE A 107 -15.43 -12.90 -20.16
CA PHE A 107 -16.57 -13.23 -21.02
C PHE A 107 -16.73 -12.28 -22.20
N ASN A 108 -16.48 -10.99 -21.99
CA ASN A 108 -16.63 -9.97 -23.02
C ASN A 108 -15.51 -8.91 -22.95
N PRO A 109 -14.40 -9.08 -23.67
CA PRO A 109 -13.31 -8.12 -23.69
C PRO A 109 -13.66 -6.75 -24.30
N LYS A 110 -14.87 -6.62 -24.87
CA LYS A 110 -15.40 -5.36 -25.44
C LYS A 110 -16.44 -4.70 -24.53
N LEU A 111 -16.60 -5.19 -23.31
CA LEU A 111 -17.57 -4.62 -22.37
C LEU A 111 -17.26 -3.13 -22.08
N ASP A 112 -18.30 -2.37 -21.85
CA ASP A 112 -18.20 -1.03 -21.30
C ASP A 112 -17.94 -1.14 -19.80
N ILE A 113 -16.75 -0.72 -19.37
CA ILE A 113 -16.25 -0.83 -17.98
C ILE A 113 -17.13 -0.02 -17.02
N ASP A 114 -17.51 1.20 -17.41
CA ASP A 114 -18.29 2.06 -16.52
C ASP A 114 -19.69 1.51 -16.33
N ARG A 115 -20.34 1.10 -17.41
CA ARG A 115 -21.67 0.47 -17.36
C ARG A 115 -21.67 -0.87 -16.58
N GLU A 116 -20.61 -1.68 -16.73
CA GLU A 116 -20.52 -2.92 -15.94
C GLU A 116 -20.29 -2.64 -14.47
N THR A 117 -19.51 -1.62 -14.14
CA THR A 117 -19.32 -1.19 -12.75
C THR A 117 -20.65 -0.71 -12.13
N GLU A 118 -21.45 0.04 -12.88
CA GLU A 118 -22.80 0.45 -12.47
C GLU A 118 -23.69 -0.76 -12.19
N ARG A 119 -23.72 -1.73 -13.11
CA ARG A 119 -24.49 -2.97 -12.92
C ARG A 119 -24.05 -3.77 -11.69
N MET A 120 -22.74 -3.82 -11.43
CA MET A 120 -22.21 -4.49 -10.24
C MET A 120 -22.70 -3.81 -8.96
N ALA A 121 -22.64 -2.50 -8.88
CA ALA A 121 -23.14 -1.77 -7.72
C ALA A 121 -24.65 -1.98 -7.53
N GLU A 122 -25.43 -1.87 -8.61
CA GLU A 122 -26.88 -2.06 -8.56
C GLU A 122 -27.27 -3.48 -8.12
N ARG A 123 -26.57 -4.51 -8.61
CA ARG A 123 -26.80 -5.90 -8.15
C ARG A 123 -26.53 -6.10 -6.66
N LYS A 124 -25.56 -5.35 -6.10
CA LYS A 124 -25.14 -5.52 -4.71
C LYS A 124 -26.02 -4.78 -3.71
N VAL A 125 -26.39 -3.56 -4.02
CA VAL A 125 -27.06 -2.67 -3.06
C VAL A 125 -28.40 -2.11 -3.57
N GLY A 126 -28.86 -2.51 -4.76
CA GLY A 126 -30.06 -1.97 -5.40
C GLY A 126 -29.84 -0.58 -6.01
N SER A 127 -30.83 -0.12 -6.76
CA SER A 127 -30.77 1.16 -7.48
C SER A 127 -30.65 2.39 -6.56
N GLU A 128 -31.24 2.32 -5.38
CA GLU A 128 -31.27 3.42 -4.43
C GLU A 128 -29.88 3.78 -3.87
N LEU A 129 -29.08 2.78 -3.54
CA LEU A 129 -27.75 2.96 -2.93
C LEU A 129 -26.59 2.77 -3.90
N SER A 130 -26.87 2.36 -5.14
CA SER A 130 -25.83 2.09 -6.15
C SER A 130 -24.98 3.32 -6.44
N LEU A 131 -25.57 4.53 -6.51
CA LEU A 131 -24.83 5.76 -6.76
C LEU A 131 -23.89 6.11 -5.62
N THR A 132 -24.28 5.87 -4.36
CA THR A 132 -23.42 6.07 -3.19
C THR A 132 -22.22 5.12 -3.24
N LEU A 133 -22.46 3.85 -3.52
CA LEU A 133 -21.39 2.86 -3.63
C LEU A 133 -20.42 3.16 -4.78
N LEU A 134 -20.96 3.53 -5.95
CA LEU A 134 -20.18 3.94 -7.12
C LEU A 134 -19.30 5.17 -6.84
N SER A 135 -19.86 6.15 -6.14
CA SER A 135 -19.12 7.35 -5.76
C SER A 135 -17.99 7.02 -4.80
N ALA A 136 -18.24 6.15 -3.82
CA ALA A 136 -17.20 5.69 -2.90
C ALA A 136 -16.10 4.89 -3.60
N TRP A 137 -16.44 4.01 -4.54
CA TRP A 137 -15.43 3.30 -5.35
C TRP A 137 -14.64 4.27 -6.24
N SER A 138 -15.30 5.26 -6.84
CA SER A 138 -14.64 6.27 -7.65
C SER A 138 -13.63 7.10 -6.84
N ASP A 139 -14.01 7.52 -5.64
CA ASP A 139 -13.13 8.25 -4.73
C ASP A 139 -11.97 7.36 -4.23
N ALA A 140 -12.21 6.09 -3.98
CA ALA A 140 -11.15 5.13 -3.64
C ALA A 140 -10.15 4.97 -4.79
N GLU A 141 -10.63 4.80 -6.03
CA GLU A 141 -9.81 4.73 -7.24
C GLU A 141 -9.00 6.01 -7.47
N GLU A 142 -9.58 7.17 -7.18
CA GLU A 142 -8.90 8.46 -7.23
C GLU A 142 -7.73 8.52 -6.22
N ALA A 143 -7.96 8.08 -4.98
CA ALA A 143 -6.91 8.00 -3.96
C ALA A 143 -5.80 7.02 -4.35
N ILE A 144 -6.15 5.86 -4.91
CA ILE A 144 -5.22 4.86 -5.42
C ILE A 144 -4.36 5.43 -6.55
N LEU A 145 -4.96 6.13 -7.50
CA LEU A 145 -4.23 6.77 -8.59
C LEU A 145 -3.38 7.95 -8.13
N ALA A 146 -3.79 8.63 -7.06
CA ALA A 146 -3.02 9.71 -6.46
C ALA A 146 -1.86 9.19 -5.60
N TYR A 147 -1.92 7.96 -5.09
CA TYR A 147 -0.87 7.39 -4.26
C TYR A 147 0.48 7.37 -5.00
N PRO A 148 1.53 8.05 -4.48
CA PRO A 148 2.78 8.27 -5.24
C PRO A 148 3.65 7.03 -5.40
N ASN A 149 3.26 5.90 -4.78
CA ASN A 149 3.97 4.63 -4.84
C ASN A 149 5.49 4.77 -4.63
N ALA A 150 5.86 5.48 -3.56
CA ALA A 150 7.25 5.80 -3.24
C ALA A 150 8.11 4.57 -2.97
N VAL A 151 7.48 3.48 -2.58
CA VAL A 151 8.15 2.23 -2.20
C VAL A 151 7.53 1.06 -2.98
N PRO A 152 7.70 1.02 -4.32
CA PRO A 152 7.01 0.03 -5.16
C PRO A 152 7.37 -1.42 -4.81
N LEU A 153 8.59 -1.66 -4.33
CA LEU A 153 9.01 -2.98 -3.90
C LEU A 153 8.20 -3.47 -2.69
N TYR A 154 7.87 -2.57 -1.78
CA TYR A 154 7.09 -2.90 -0.59
C TYR A 154 5.61 -3.10 -0.89
N SER A 155 5.07 -2.36 -1.82
CA SER A 155 3.70 -2.58 -2.27
C SER A 155 3.53 -3.88 -3.05
N MET A 156 4.62 -4.44 -3.55
CA MET A 156 4.59 -5.73 -4.26
C MET A 156 4.63 -6.94 -3.33
N TYR A 157 5.23 -6.78 -2.14
CA TYR A 157 5.39 -7.87 -1.18
C TYR A 157 4.69 -7.51 0.13
N GLY A 158 3.45 -7.91 0.28
CA GLY A 158 2.60 -7.59 1.44
C GLY A 158 3.16 -7.94 2.80
N PHE A 159 4.07 -8.91 2.85
CA PHE A 159 4.79 -9.23 4.07
C PHE A 159 5.57 -8.05 4.63
N VAL A 160 6.03 -7.12 3.79
CA VAL A 160 6.72 -5.93 4.25
C VAL A 160 5.76 -4.98 4.98
N TRP A 161 4.53 -4.83 4.48
CA TRP A 161 3.52 -3.98 5.10
C TRP A 161 3.07 -4.48 6.46
N TYR A 162 2.90 -5.78 6.59
CA TYR A 162 2.63 -6.37 7.89
C TYR A 162 3.75 -6.05 8.91
N ARG A 163 5.01 -6.17 8.50
CA ARG A 163 6.17 -5.80 9.31
C ARG A 163 6.16 -4.32 9.68
N LEU A 164 5.78 -3.44 8.77
CA LEU A 164 5.66 -2.01 9.02
C LEU A 164 4.58 -1.70 10.06
N TRP A 165 3.53 -2.50 10.13
CA TRP A 165 2.54 -2.37 11.17
C TRP A 165 2.99 -2.93 12.52
N ALA A 166 3.87 -3.90 12.53
CA ALA A 166 4.44 -4.45 13.76
C ALA A 166 5.61 -3.62 14.30
N ARG A 167 6.44 -3.06 13.40
CA ARG A 167 7.62 -2.26 13.75
C ARG A 167 7.23 -0.91 14.34
N PRO A 168 7.82 -0.49 15.48
CA PRO A 168 7.65 0.87 15.98
C PRO A 168 8.38 1.88 15.08
N PHE A 169 7.72 2.99 14.76
CA PHE A 169 8.35 4.15 14.11
C PHE A 169 8.85 5.10 15.19
N VAL A 170 10.10 4.94 15.60
CA VAL A 170 10.78 5.78 16.59
C VAL A 170 11.97 6.49 15.97
N PRO A 171 12.37 7.66 16.48
CA PRO A 171 13.51 8.41 15.94
C PRO A 171 14.84 7.67 16.06
N ASN A 172 14.97 6.83 17.10
CA ASN A 172 16.18 6.08 17.39
C ASN A 172 15.82 4.65 17.82
N ILE A 173 15.94 3.70 16.88
CA ILE A 173 15.66 2.29 17.15
C ILE A 173 16.66 1.68 18.17
N GLU A 174 17.88 2.22 18.24
CA GLU A 174 18.91 1.73 19.15
C GLU A 174 18.66 2.14 20.62
N ALA A 175 17.80 3.13 20.85
CA ALA A 175 17.38 3.51 22.19
C ALA A 175 16.42 2.51 22.82
N ILE A 176 15.79 1.64 22.02
CA ILE A 176 14.90 0.60 22.54
C ILE A 176 15.73 -0.53 23.13
N PRO A 177 15.48 -0.95 24.39
CA PRO A 177 16.19 -2.05 25.02
C PRO A 177 16.15 -3.34 24.19
N GLU A 178 17.23 -4.08 24.14
CA GLU A 178 17.33 -5.31 23.33
C GLU A 178 16.25 -6.32 23.66
N SER A 179 15.91 -6.48 24.95
CA SER A 179 14.83 -7.34 25.41
C SER A 179 13.45 -6.95 24.84
N GLU A 180 13.23 -5.65 24.58
CA GLU A 180 12.01 -5.15 23.97
C GLU A 180 12.06 -5.19 22.44
N ARG A 181 13.26 -5.12 21.85
CA ARG A 181 13.45 -5.29 20.40
C ARG A 181 13.19 -6.72 19.93
N ALA A 182 13.38 -7.72 20.78
CA ALA A 182 13.29 -9.13 20.42
C ALA A 182 11.95 -9.49 19.74
N TYR A 183 10.83 -8.88 20.17
CA TYR A 183 9.51 -9.22 19.62
C TYR A 183 9.31 -8.78 18.16
N TYR A 184 10.01 -7.76 17.70
CA TYR A 184 9.88 -7.24 16.33
C TYR A 184 11.15 -7.41 15.50
N GLN A 185 12.22 -7.98 16.04
CA GLN A 185 13.45 -8.25 15.29
C GLN A 185 13.18 -9.15 14.07
N GLU A 186 12.32 -10.14 14.19
CA GLU A 186 11.88 -10.97 13.08
C GLU A 186 11.07 -10.18 12.02
N PHE A 187 10.48 -9.05 12.43
CA PHE A 187 9.76 -8.13 11.55
C PHE A 187 10.64 -6.98 11.05
N MET A 188 11.85 -6.85 11.56
CA MET A 188 12.88 -6.05 10.93
C MET A 188 13.21 -6.69 9.59
N CYS A 189 13.19 -5.92 8.53
CA CYS A 189 13.37 -6.44 7.18
C CYS A 189 14.76 -7.02 6.89
N THR A 190 15.47 -7.49 7.90
CA THR A 190 16.75 -8.18 7.79
C THR A 190 16.56 -9.66 8.04
N THR A 191 16.83 -10.50 7.05
CA THR A 191 16.94 -11.92 7.28
C THR A 191 18.40 -12.35 7.24
N PRO A 192 18.79 -13.43 7.93
CA PRO A 192 20.15 -13.97 7.86
C PRO A 192 20.59 -14.30 6.42
N HIS A 193 19.65 -14.62 5.55
CA HIS A 193 19.89 -15.00 4.15
C HIS A 193 19.93 -13.82 3.18
N ASN A 194 19.49 -12.65 3.60
CA ASN A 194 19.59 -11.43 2.84
C ASN A 194 19.94 -10.27 3.77
N PRO A 195 21.21 -10.14 4.16
CA PRO A 195 21.68 -9.07 5.04
C PRO A 195 21.56 -7.68 4.41
N ASN A 196 21.28 -7.59 3.11
CA ASN A 196 21.00 -6.34 2.38
C ASN A 196 19.56 -5.88 2.52
N ASN A 197 18.79 -6.54 3.35
CA ASN A 197 17.39 -6.25 3.52
C ASN A 197 17.15 -4.92 4.16
N VAL A 198 16.54 -4.20 3.39
CA VAL A 198 15.48 -3.27 3.56
C VAL A 198 15.50 -2.60 4.93
N ASP A 199 16.49 -1.77 5.13
CA ASP A 199 16.31 -0.65 6.03
C ASP A 199 15.37 0.35 5.34
N LEU A 200 14.21 0.60 5.96
CA LEU A 200 13.19 1.51 5.43
C LEU A 200 13.77 2.84 4.96
N SER A 201 14.72 3.37 5.74
CA SER A 201 15.38 4.61 5.41
C SER A 201 16.16 4.55 4.11
N ARG A 202 16.80 3.42 3.82
CA ARG A 202 17.62 3.25 2.62
C ARG A 202 16.80 2.97 1.39
N ASP A 203 15.78 2.12 1.52
CA ASP A 203 15.02 1.74 0.35
C ASP A 203 14.15 2.89 -0.14
N VAL A 204 13.60 3.70 0.75
CA VAL A 204 12.92 4.93 0.35
C VAL A 204 13.91 5.93 -0.26
N LEU A 205 15.08 6.15 0.35
CA LEU A 205 16.10 7.03 -0.23
C LEU A 205 16.65 6.48 -1.55
N PHE A 206 16.85 5.18 -1.67
CA PHE A 206 17.25 4.57 -2.93
C PHE A 206 16.21 4.78 -4.02
N GLN A 207 14.93 4.63 -3.70
CA GLN A 207 13.83 4.83 -4.63
C GLN A 207 13.64 6.32 -5.00
N LEU A 208 13.76 7.21 -4.03
CA LEU A 208 13.56 8.65 -4.19
C LEU A 208 14.88 9.41 -4.40
N THR A 209 16.01 8.73 -4.30
CA THR A 209 17.38 9.21 -4.60
C THR A 209 17.91 10.35 -3.72
N THR A 210 17.08 11.24 -3.21
CA THR A 210 17.51 12.38 -2.36
C THR A 210 16.46 12.73 -1.30
N LEU A 211 16.89 13.40 -0.22
CA LEU A 211 15.99 13.97 0.78
C LEU A 211 15.01 14.99 0.19
N GLU A 212 15.42 15.72 -0.83
CA GLU A 212 14.54 16.68 -1.50
C GLU A 212 13.39 15.97 -2.20
N LEU A 213 13.66 14.88 -2.90
CA LEU A 213 12.62 14.07 -3.52
C LEU A 213 11.71 13.40 -2.49
N CYS A 214 12.26 12.98 -1.33
CA CYS A 214 11.44 12.48 -0.23
C CYS A 214 10.49 13.56 0.30
N ARG A 215 10.95 14.81 0.48
CA ARG A 215 10.08 15.93 0.89
C ARG A 215 8.99 16.21 -0.14
N LYS A 216 9.33 16.30 -1.41
CA LYS A 216 8.36 16.46 -2.50
C LYS A 216 7.34 15.32 -2.53
N ASN A 217 7.77 14.09 -2.26
CA ASN A 217 6.87 12.94 -2.18
C ASN A 217 5.88 13.09 -1.02
N LEU A 218 6.37 13.50 0.14
CA LEU A 218 5.53 13.72 1.33
C LEU A 218 4.50 14.83 1.09
N GLU A 219 4.93 15.96 0.53
CA GLU A 219 4.05 17.09 0.16
C GLU A 219 2.98 16.65 -0.87
N TYR A 220 3.41 15.92 -1.91
CA TYR A 220 2.48 15.40 -2.90
C TYR A 220 1.47 14.45 -2.30
N PHE A 221 1.91 13.57 -1.41
CA PHE A 221 1.05 12.61 -0.72
C PHE A 221 -0.01 13.34 0.09
N ASP A 222 0.41 14.30 0.90
CA ASP A 222 -0.48 15.08 1.76
C ASP A 222 -1.49 15.92 0.96
N ALA A 223 -1.10 16.41 -0.20
CA ALA A 223 -1.98 17.22 -1.05
C ALA A 223 -3.03 16.39 -1.82
N ASN A 224 -2.75 15.13 -2.14
CA ASN A 224 -3.54 14.42 -3.17
C ASN A 224 -4.28 13.18 -2.68
N VAL A 225 -3.79 12.48 -1.64
CA VAL A 225 -4.33 11.17 -1.26
C VAL A 225 -5.50 11.25 -0.28
N TRP A 226 -5.45 12.17 0.68
CA TRP A 226 -6.39 12.18 1.80
C TRP A 226 -7.80 12.56 1.42
N LYS A 227 -7.95 13.61 0.64
CA LYS A 227 -9.27 14.15 0.30
C LYS A 227 -10.18 13.11 -0.37
N PRO A 228 -9.75 12.36 -1.39
CA PRO A 228 -10.61 11.36 -1.99
C PRO A 228 -10.90 10.18 -1.07
N ILE A 229 -9.90 9.64 -0.35
CA ILE A 229 -10.17 8.49 0.53
C ILE A 229 -11.07 8.86 1.70
N ASP A 230 -10.97 10.08 2.22
CA ASP A 230 -11.85 10.56 3.29
C ASP A 230 -13.28 10.72 2.82
N ARG A 231 -13.50 11.25 1.60
CA ARG A 231 -14.84 11.32 1.00
C ARG A 231 -15.47 9.94 0.85
N ALA A 232 -14.72 8.96 0.34
CA ALA A 232 -15.20 7.60 0.18
C ALA A 232 -15.66 6.99 1.51
N ILE A 233 -14.84 7.13 2.56
CA ILE A 233 -15.13 6.62 3.90
C ILE A 233 -16.33 7.33 4.51
N GLU A 234 -16.42 8.65 4.36
CA GLU A 234 -17.52 9.44 4.90
C GLU A 234 -18.86 9.10 4.23
N LEU A 235 -18.88 8.94 2.90
CA LEU A 235 -20.06 8.54 2.15
C LEU A 235 -20.62 7.21 2.69
N LEU A 236 -19.82 6.16 2.73
CA LEU A 236 -20.26 4.86 3.21
C LEU A 236 -20.60 4.89 4.71
N GLY A 237 -19.81 5.61 5.52
CA GLY A 237 -20.03 5.71 6.96
C GLY A 237 -21.33 6.44 7.34
N ARG A 238 -21.83 7.34 6.51
CA ARG A 238 -23.16 7.98 6.72
C ARG A 238 -24.28 6.98 6.52
N GLU A 239 -24.20 6.19 5.45
CA GLU A 239 -25.20 5.17 5.16
C GLU A 239 -25.19 4.05 6.20
N CYS A 240 -24.02 3.55 6.59
CA CYS A 240 -23.89 2.47 7.56
C CYS A 240 -24.50 2.77 8.94
N ARG A 241 -24.57 4.06 9.35
CA ARG A 241 -25.04 4.46 10.68
C ARG A 241 -26.52 4.21 10.96
N GLY A 242 -27.33 3.97 9.95
CA GLY A 242 -28.76 3.72 10.08
C GLY A 242 -29.23 2.39 9.53
N MET A 243 -28.30 1.56 9.05
CA MET A 243 -28.67 0.31 8.38
C MET A 243 -28.75 -0.86 9.33
N ASP A 244 -29.83 -1.60 9.26
CA ASP A 244 -29.92 -2.94 9.84
C ASP A 244 -28.95 -3.89 9.16
N LYS A 245 -28.60 -5.00 9.84
CA LYS A 245 -27.76 -6.10 9.28
C LYS A 245 -28.50 -6.88 8.18
N THR A 246 -28.94 -6.19 7.14
CA THR A 246 -29.48 -6.76 5.92
C THR A 246 -28.35 -7.15 4.97
N SER A 247 -28.66 -7.88 3.90
CA SER A 247 -27.65 -8.21 2.87
C SER A 247 -27.01 -6.94 2.28
N VAL A 248 -27.78 -5.90 2.04
CA VAL A 248 -27.33 -4.61 1.52
C VAL A 248 -26.49 -3.86 2.56
N GLY A 249 -26.95 -3.81 3.81
CA GLY A 249 -26.21 -3.19 4.92
C GLY A 249 -24.86 -3.88 5.15
N ASN A 250 -24.78 -5.18 4.99
CA ASN A 250 -23.55 -5.93 5.10
C ASN A 250 -22.56 -5.57 3.98
N VAL A 251 -22.99 -5.34 2.74
CA VAL A 251 -22.14 -4.88 1.64
C VAL A 251 -21.56 -3.50 1.96
N MET A 252 -22.41 -2.55 2.33
CA MET A 252 -21.97 -1.18 2.62
C MET A 252 -20.97 -1.15 3.78
N TYR A 253 -21.24 -1.91 4.86
CA TYR A 253 -20.36 -2.03 6.00
C TYR A 253 -19.03 -2.69 5.65
N ASP A 254 -19.05 -3.81 4.89
CA ASP A 254 -17.85 -4.49 4.42
C ASP A 254 -16.94 -3.54 3.63
N GLN A 255 -17.52 -2.82 2.67
CA GLN A 255 -16.77 -1.86 1.84
C GLN A 255 -16.26 -0.67 2.67
N TRP A 256 -17.02 -0.18 3.62
CA TRP A 256 -16.59 0.87 4.54
C TRP A 256 -15.37 0.46 5.37
N ILE A 257 -15.36 -0.75 5.94
CA ILE A 257 -14.23 -1.28 6.70
C ILE A 257 -12.99 -1.42 5.82
N ARG A 258 -13.14 -1.94 4.58
CA ARG A 258 -12.01 -2.09 3.65
C ARG A 258 -11.42 -0.75 3.23
N LEU A 259 -12.22 0.27 3.04
CA LEU A 259 -11.71 1.63 2.75
C LEU A 259 -11.03 2.27 3.97
N ARG A 260 -11.51 2.05 5.17
CA ARG A 260 -10.81 2.45 6.39
C ARG A 260 -9.46 1.73 6.53
N ALA A 261 -9.40 0.44 6.24
CA ALA A 261 -8.16 -0.32 6.22
C ALA A 261 -7.16 0.21 5.17
N LEU A 262 -7.64 0.56 3.96
CA LEU A 262 -6.83 1.21 2.94
C LEU A 262 -6.28 2.56 3.43
N LYS A 263 -7.08 3.35 4.14
CA LYS A 263 -6.60 4.60 4.75
C LYS A 263 -5.52 4.36 5.79
N CYS A 264 -5.65 3.32 6.64
CA CYS A 264 -4.61 2.93 7.58
C CYS A 264 -3.32 2.54 6.83
N TRP A 265 -3.43 1.82 5.73
CA TRP A 265 -2.31 1.47 4.89
C TRP A 265 -1.62 2.72 4.29
N PHE A 266 -2.38 3.65 3.73
CA PHE A 266 -1.85 4.93 3.23
C PHE A 266 -1.14 5.73 4.32
N ARG A 267 -1.69 5.79 5.54
CA ARG A 267 -1.06 6.50 6.67
C ARG A 267 0.31 5.91 7.01
N THR A 268 0.43 4.59 7.08
CA THR A 268 1.72 3.94 7.33
C THR A 268 2.71 4.20 6.19
N GLN A 269 2.26 4.22 4.92
CA GLN A 269 3.08 4.59 3.78
C GLN A 269 3.67 6.01 3.91
N ARG A 270 2.80 6.95 4.24
CA ARG A 270 3.22 8.33 4.50
C ARG A 270 4.19 8.42 5.66
N SER A 271 3.93 7.69 6.74
CA SER A 271 4.77 7.67 7.93
C SER A 271 6.17 7.14 7.63
N VAL A 272 6.32 6.17 6.71
CA VAL A 272 7.64 5.72 6.23
C VAL A 272 8.41 6.86 5.59
N VAL A 273 7.80 7.61 4.69
CA VAL A 273 8.47 8.74 4.03
C VAL A 273 8.78 9.85 5.02
N ALA A 274 7.85 10.19 5.91
CA ALA A 274 8.04 11.19 6.95
C ALA A 274 9.17 10.81 7.93
N TRP A 275 9.27 9.53 8.29
CA TRP A 275 10.36 9.01 9.12
C TRP A 275 11.72 9.23 8.44
N VAL A 276 11.82 8.88 7.15
CA VAL A 276 13.06 9.11 6.37
C VAL A 276 13.41 10.58 6.31
N VAL A 277 12.46 11.45 5.99
CA VAL A 277 12.69 12.90 5.93
C VAL A 277 13.11 13.44 7.29
N GLY A 278 12.46 13.00 8.37
CA GLY A 278 12.77 13.47 9.73
C GLY A 278 14.12 12.99 10.22
N VAL A 279 14.41 11.68 10.14
CA VAL A 279 15.66 11.13 10.68
C VAL A 279 16.87 11.55 9.84
N HIS A 280 16.85 11.33 8.52
CA HIS A 280 17.99 11.72 7.68
C HIS A 280 18.12 13.24 7.54
N GLY A 281 17.00 13.95 7.55
CA GLY A 281 17.01 15.42 7.58
C GLY A 281 17.68 15.96 8.83
N PHE A 282 17.37 15.37 10.01
CA PHE A 282 17.98 15.73 11.27
C PHE A 282 19.49 15.48 11.26
N LEU A 283 19.94 14.29 10.86
CA LEU A 283 21.36 13.93 10.81
C LEU A 283 22.14 14.88 9.89
N LYS A 284 21.58 15.21 8.73
CA LYS A 284 22.20 16.18 7.81
C LYS A 284 22.25 17.59 8.38
N ALA A 285 21.21 18.02 9.10
CA ALA A 285 21.15 19.31 9.76
C ALA A 285 22.15 19.40 10.93
N ASP A 286 22.33 18.30 11.67
CA ASP A 286 23.32 18.20 12.76
C ASP A 286 24.77 18.31 12.23
N GLU A 287 25.08 17.61 11.14
CA GLU A 287 26.37 17.75 10.44
C GLU A 287 26.61 19.20 10.03
N ALA A 288 25.59 19.90 9.54
CA ALA A 288 25.64 21.31 9.16
C ALA A 288 25.56 22.28 10.36
N ARG A 289 25.28 21.78 11.56
CA ARG A 289 25.03 22.57 12.78
C ARG A 289 23.85 23.54 12.64
N ASP A 290 22.87 23.18 11.84
CA ASP A 290 21.66 23.95 11.62
C ASP A 290 20.58 23.55 12.64
N ARG A 291 20.54 24.27 13.77
CA ARG A 291 19.61 24.02 14.86
C ARG A 291 18.14 24.22 14.45
N GLY A 292 17.87 25.13 13.50
CA GLY A 292 16.53 25.37 12.99
C GLY A 292 15.99 24.15 12.26
N ALA A 293 16.74 23.66 11.28
CA ALA A 293 16.40 22.46 10.52
C ALA A 293 16.34 21.19 11.41
N MET A 294 17.21 21.07 12.43
CA MET A 294 17.12 19.98 13.41
C MET A 294 15.77 19.99 14.14
N SER A 295 15.35 21.17 14.63
CA SER A 295 14.08 21.34 15.35
C SER A 295 12.88 21.02 14.44
N GLU A 296 12.87 21.46 13.18
CA GLU A 296 11.84 21.14 12.21
C GLU A 296 11.73 19.63 11.97
N CYS A 297 12.85 18.94 11.85
CA CYS A 297 12.86 17.48 11.70
C CYS A 297 12.31 16.74 12.94
N GLN A 298 12.63 17.22 14.15
CA GLN A 298 12.07 16.65 15.38
C GLN A 298 10.56 16.85 15.48
N VAL A 299 10.05 18.03 15.12
CA VAL A 299 8.61 18.30 15.07
C VAL A 299 7.92 17.35 14.07
N LEU A 300 8.48 17.21 12.86
CA LEU A 300 7.95 16.29 11.84
C LEU A 300 7.88 14.84 12.37
N LEU A 301 8.95 14.37 13.02
CA LEU A 301 9.01 13.02 13.58
C LEU A 301 7.97 12.82 14.67
N ARG A 302 7.85 13.78 15.58
CA ARG A 302 6.86 13.73 16.65
C ARG A 302 5.42 13.68 16.10
N ASP A 303 5.10 14.55 15.16
CA ASP A 303 3.79 14.58 14.51
C ASP A 303 3.50 13.28 13.76
N MET A 304 4.46 12.75 13.03
CA MET A 304 4.37 11.45 12.35
C MET A 304 4.08 10.33 13.35
N MET A 305 4.80 10.30 14.47
CA MET A 305 4.61 9.26 15.50
C MET A 305 3.22 9.34 16.14
N LEU A 306 2.73 10.55 16.44
CA LEU A 306 1.38 10.75 16.97
C LEU A 306 0.30 10.30 15.98
N GLN A 307 0.49 10.58 14.68
CA GLN A 307 -0.39 10.12 13.63
C GLN A 307 -0.37 8.60 13.49
N GLU A 308 0.80 7.98 13.58
CA GLU A 308 0.93 6.52 13.46
C GLU A 308 0.41 5.79 14.71
N ILE A 309 0.51 6.41 15.89
CA ILE A 309 -0.16 5.94 17.12
C ILE A 309 -1.69 5.94 16.94
N ALA A 310 -2.24 7.03 16.40
CA ALA A 310 -3.67 7.09 16.09
C ALA A 310 -4.06 6.03 15.04
N ASN A 311 -3.25 5.88 13.99
CA ASN A 311 -3.44 4.88 12.96
C ASN A 311 -3.45 3.44 13.49
N SER A 312 -2.54 3.13 14.42
CA SER A 312 -2.50 1.81 15.07
C SER A 312 -3.75 1.52 15.91
N LYS A 313 -4.35 2.54 16.54
CA LYS A 313 -5.62 2.41 17.26
C LYS A 313 -6.79 2.17 16.29
N ASP A 314 -6.85 2.95 15.19
CA ASP A 314 -7.85 2.74 14.15
C ASP A 314 -7.76 1.30 13.60
N LEU A 315 -6.55 0.78 13.37
CA LEU A 315 -6.34 -0.58 12.89
C LEU A 315 -6.80 -1.64 13.91
N LEU A 316 -6.56 -1.41 15.22
CA LEU A 316 -7.08 -2.28 16.28
C LEU A 316 -8.62 -2.33 16.30
N GLU A 317 -9.30 -1.19 16.10
CA GLU A 317 -10.76 -1.14 15.97
C GLU A 317 -11.23 -1.94 14.75
N LEU A 318 -10.54 -1.81 13.61
CA LEU A 318 -10.87 -2.53 12.39
C LEU A 318 -10.71 -4.05 12.56
N LEU A 319 -9.68 -4.51 13.26
CA LEU A 319 -9.48 -5.93 13.58
C LEU A 319 -10.65 -6.51 14.40
N ALA A 320 -11.30 -5.68 15.21
CA ALA A 320 -12.49 -6.05 16.00
C ALA A 320 -13.81 -5.93 15.22
N SER A 321 -13.81 -5.49 13.96
CA SER A 321 -15.03 -5.21 13.18
C SER A 321 -15.84 -6.44 12.75
N GLY A 322 -15.22 -7.61 12.77
CA GLY A 322 -15.80 -8.85 12.23
C GLY A 322 -15.68 -8.98 10.70
N VAL A 323 -15.06 -8.03 10.01
CA VAL A 323 -14.75 -8.12 8.58
C VAL A 323 -13.29 -8.58 8.41
N GLU A 324 -13.09 -9.66 7.71
CA GLU A 324 -11.76 -10.13 7.36
C GLU A 324 -11.20 -9.32 6.18
N PHE A 325 -10.52 -8.22 6.49
CA PHE A 325 -9.94 -7.33 5.49
C PHE A 325 -8.44 -7.57 5.27
N MET A 326 -7.85 -8.54 5.97
CA MET A 326 -6.41 -8.81 5.91
C MET A 326 -6.16 -10.30 5.70
N ALA A 327 -5.27 -10.61 4.77
CA ALA A 327 -4.78 -11.97 4.60
C ALA A 327 -3.98 -12.40 5.83
N THR A 328 -4.28 -13.57 6.36
CA THR A 328 -3.55 -14.17 7.48
C THR A 328 -3.12 -15.58 7.13
N THR A 329 -1.96 -16.00 7.64
CA THR A 329 -1.50 -17.38 7.54
C THR A 329 -0.92 -17.84 8.88
N ASP A 330 -1.12 -19.09 9.18
CA ASP A 330 -0.51 -19.78 10.32
C ASP A 330 0.68 -20.66 9.92
N GLN A 331 1.05 -20.63 8.65
CA GLN A 331 2.20 -21.38 8.17
C GLN A 331 3.49 -20.70 8.63
N GLN A 332 4.31 -21.43 9.35
CA GLN A 332 5.62 -20.96 9.83
C GLN A 332 6.57 -20.59 8.71
N GLU A 333 6.35 -21.12 7.51
CA GLU A 333 7.13 -20.83 6.32
C GLU A 333 7.00 -19.38 5.85
N THR A 334 5.91 -18.71 6.19
CA THR A 334 5.64 -17.32 5.84
C THR A 334 5.27 -16.43 7.05
N PRO A 335 5.95 -16.56 8.21
CA PRO A 335 5.65 -15.75 9.39
C PRO A 335 5.84 -14.26 9.14
N LEU A 336 6.40 -13.93 8.00
CA LEU A 336 6.74 -12.58 7.56
C LEU A 336 5.59 -11.89 6.82
N ILE A 337 4.60 -12.65 6.37
CA ILE A 337 3.49 -12.12 5.58
C ILE A 337 2.32 -11.76 6.49
N HIS A 338 2.01 -12.63 7.43
CA HIS A 338 0.80 -12.51 8.22
C HIS A 338 1.02 -13.11 9.62
N GLY A 339 0.87 -12.31 10.66
CA GLY A 339 0.93 -12.78 12.04
C GLY A 339 -0.46 -12.87 12.63
N ARG A 340 -0.74 -13.95 13.35
CA ARG A 340 -2.01 -14.13 14.07
C ARG A 340 -2.22 -13.11 15.18
N ASN A 341 -1.15 -12.54 15.71
CA ASN A 341 -1.17 -11.70 16.91
C ASN A 341 -0.91 -10.22 16.58
N LEU A 342 -1.46 -9.73 15.46
CA LEU A 342 -1.24 -8.34 15.07
C LEU A 342 -1.75 -7.36 16.12
N ASP A 343 -2.86 -7.66 16.78
CA ASP A 343 -3.41 -6.88 17.87
C ASP A 343 -2.44 -6.75 19.05
N VAL A 344 -1.78 -7.86 19.43
CA VAL A 344 -0.73 -7.87 20.47
C VAL A 344 0.47 -7.04 20.04
N LEU A 345 0.92 -7.21 18.79
CA LEU A 345 2.05 -6.46 18.25
C LEU A 345 1.77 -4.96 18.15
N LEU A 346 0.57 -4.58 17.73
CA LEU A 346 0.14 -3.17 17.70
C LEU A 346 0.11 -2.55 19.08
N ASN A 347 -0.36 -3.27 20.11
CA ASN A 347 -0.35 -2.76 21.48
C ASN A 347 1.08 -2.57 22.03
N LYS A 348 2.00 -3.50 21.75
CA LYS A 348 3.42 -3.35 22.09
C LYS A 348 4.03 -2.15 21.35
N ARG A 349 3.76 -2.04 20.06
CA ARG A 349 4.18 -0.91 19.22
C ARG A 349 3.72 0.42 19.80
N LEU A 350 2.45 0.53 20.18
CA LEU A 350 1.89 1.72 20.81
C LEU A 350 2.61 2.12 22.08
N THR A 351 2.97 1.14 22.91
CA THR A 351 3.72 1.37 24.15
C THR A 351 5.11 1.91 23.86
N LEU A 352 5.84 1.27 22.95
CA LEU A 352 7.19 1.70 22.57
C LEU A 352 7.20 3.09 21.94
N MET A 353 6.31 3.34 20.97
CA MET A 353 6.26 4.65 20.31
C MET A 353 5.96 5.78 21.29
N ARG A 354 5.09 5.56 22.29
CA ARG A 354 4.82 6.56 23.34
C ARG A 354 6.01 6.81 24.26
N ALA A 355 6.76 5.78 24.59
CA ALA A 355 7.93 5.89 25.44
C ALA A 355 9.10 6.62 24.76
N HIS A 356 9.16 6.56 23.43
CA HIS A 356 10.28 7.05 22.61
C HIS A 356 9.91 8.25 21.71
N LEU A 357 8.86 9.00 22.05
CA LEU A 357 8.37 10.14 21.25
C LEU A 357 9.39 11.26 21.08
N ASP A 358 10.23 11.48 22.09
CA ASP A 358 11.12 12.62 22.17
C ASP A 358 12.60 12.19 22.06
N ASP A 359 12.87 10.96 21.63
CA ASP A 359 14.23 10.50 21.41
C ASP A 359 14.94 11.31 20.33
N GLN A 360 16.22 11.53 20.51
CA GLN A 360 17.05 12.16 19.48
C GLN A 360 17.21 11.21 18.29
N PRO A 361 16.99 11.68 17.06
CA PRO A 361 17.18 10.87 15.87
C PRO A 361 18.60 10.32 15.74
N PHE A 362 18.68 9.01 15.46
CA PHE A 362 19.96 8.32 15.32
C PHE A 362 19.82 7.14 14.34
N ILE A 363 20.85 6.94 13.54
CA ILE A 363 21.07 5.74 12.73
C ILE A 363 22.52 5.33 12.88
N ASP A 364 22.77 4.06 13.14
CA ASP A 364 24.13 3.52 13.14
C ASP A 364 24.77 3.69 11.75
N SER A 365 25.82 4.48 11.69
CA SER A 365 26.55 4.80 10.45
C SER A 365 27.17 3.57 9.79
N SER A 366 27.48 2.53 10.56
CA SER A 366 28.00 1.27 10.01
C SER A 366 26.97 0.56 9.12
N TYR A 367 25.71 0.77 9.42
CA TYR A 367 24.58 0.31 8.61
C TYR A 367 24.52 1.00 7.24
N MET A 368 24.89 2.28 7.19
CA MET A 368 24.88 3.08 5.97
C MET A 368 26.08 2.74 5.05
N GLN A 369 27.23 2.42 5.63
CA GLN A 369 28.45 2.13 4.88
C GLN A 369 28.44 0.77 4.18
N ARG A 370 27.82 -0.24 4.76
CA ARG A 370 27.76 -1.60 4.17
C ARG A 370 27.05 -1.66 2.81
N LYS A 371 26.11 -0.79 2.54
CA LYS A 371 25.40 -0.76 1.25
C LYS A 371 26.09 0.08 0.18
N ALA A 372 26.82 1.09 0.55
CA ALA A 372 27.62 1.86 -0.42
C ALA A 372 28.71 0.99 -1.07
N ALA A 373 29.28 0.05 -0.31
CA ALA A 373 30.26 -0.89 -0.81
C ALA A 373 29.68 -1.98 -1.72
N GLN A 374 28.39 -2.28 -1.60
CA GLN A 374 27.72 -3.36 -2.36
C GLN A 374 26.97 -2.86 -3.61
N ALA A 375 26.80 -1.55 -3.74
CA ALA A 375 26.19 -0.94 -4.94
C ALA A 375 27.21 -0.72 -6.08
N VAL A 376 28.46 -1.10 -5.89
CA VAL A 376 29.56 -0.93 -6.84
C VAL A 376 29.99 -2.25 -7.51
N ASP A 377 29.48 -3.40 -7.07
CA ASP A 377 29.63 -4.69 -7.69
C ASP A 377 28.31 -5.10 -8.38
#